data_70bce04e4aac55aeb0e52805ca704b96
#
_entry.id   70bce04e4aac55aeb0e52805ca704b96
#
_cell.length_a   1.000
_cell.length_b   1.000
_cell.length_c   1.000
_cell.angle_alpha   90.00
_cell.angle_beta   90.00
_cell.angle_gamma   90.00
#
_symmetry.space_group_name_H-M   'P 1'
#
loop_
_entity.id
_entity.type
_entity.pdbx_description
1 polymer ?
#
loop_
_entity_poly.entity_id
_entity_poly.type
_entity_poly.pdbx_seq_one_letter_code
_entity_poly.pdbx_strand_id
1 'polypeptide(L)'
;MGTLYEVLVPKFHLLEIDRTRRHVRCQTYTDSERMYGGPKDRTYGCEKGLGLDNLLLLTDSYKVTHFKQYPPGTKTICSYFESRGGRHVDINFFGLQYFLKRYLCGVVVTTEKIDEAQAIYTAHFPDALFPRDKWEYIVENHGGKLPVEICAVPEGLTLPYKNVLMTVENTDPECFWLTNYLETLLVQVWYPMTVASNSRVQKKVCFDALKATSDCDLTNPFSWMFMLNDLYV
;
A
#
# COMPACT_ATOMS: atom_id res chain seq x y z
N MET A 1 -5.83 -35.84 -11.92
CA MET A 1 -5.52 -34.90 -13.00
C MET A 1 -5.95 -33.52 -12.51
N GLY A 2 -5.01 -32.78 -11.96
CA GLY A 2 -5.27 -31.42 -11.44
C GLY A 2 -4.99 -30.40 -12.53
N THR A 3 -5.98 -29.65 -12.92
CA THR A 3 -5.85 -28.58 -13.89
C THR A 3 -5.44 -27.32 -13.13
N LEU A 4 -4.17 -26.93 -13.27
CA LEU A 4 -3.71 -25.60 -12.89
C LEU A 4 -4.37 -24.60 -13.86
N TYR A 5 -5.20 -23.72 -13.35
CA TYR A 5 -5.58 -22.52 -14.07
C TYR A 5 -4.45 -21.50 -13.90
N GLU A 6 -3.51 -21.48 -14.85
CA GLU A 6 -2.66 -20.32 -15.07
C GLU A 6 -3.55 -19.19 -15.58
N VAL A 7 -3.75 -18.17 -14.77
CA VAL A 7 -4.28 -16.90 -15.26
C VAL A 7 -3.21 -16.33 -16.19
N LEU A 8 -3.50 -16.31 -17.46
CA LEU A 8 -2.67 -15.72 -18.52
C LEU A 8 -2.39 -14.24 -18.18
N VAL A 9 -1.27 -14.01 -17.53
CA VAL A 9 -0.65 -12.69 -17.49
C VAL A 9 -0.07 -12.43 -18.86
N PRO A 10 -0.38 -11.31 -19.55
CA PRO A 10 0.24 -10.99 -20.84
C PRO A 10 1.76 -11.02 -20.66
N LYS A 11 2.46 -11.70 -21.56
CA LYS A 11 3.92 -11.75 -21.60
C LYS A 11 4.47 -10.33 -21.70
N PHE A 12 4.84 -9.77 -20.56
CA PHE A 12 5.70 -8.59 -20.51
C PHE A 12 7.15 -9.06 -20.70
N HIS A 13 7.88 -8.31 -21.51
CA HIS A 13 9.33 -8.44 -21.57
C HIS A 13 9.87 -8.21 -20.16
N LEU A 14 10.22 -9.30 -19.50
CA LEU A 14 11.03 -9.27 -18.30
C LEU A 14 12.37 -8.65 -18.68
N LEU A 15 12.54 -7.36 -18.40
CA LEU A 15 13.86 -6.86 -18.12
C LEU A 15 14.36 -7.71 -16.95
N GLU A 16 15.43 -8.44 -17.19
CA GLU A 16 16.14 -9.21 -16.17
C GLU A 16 16.53 -8.25 -15.04
N ILE A 17 15.62 -8.15 -14.05
CA ILE A 17 15.94 -7.42 -12.82
C ILE A 17 16.87 -8.33 -12.05
N ASP A 18 18.15 -7.95 -12.05
CA ASP A 18 19.19 -8.55 -11.26
C ASP A 18 18.69 -8.83 -9.83
N ARG A 19 18.55 -10.11 -9.49
CA ARG A 19 18.07 -10.62 -8.19
C ARG A 19 18.92 -10.18 -7.00
N THR A 20 19.99 -9.43 -7.22
CA THR A 20 20.88 -8.93 -6.17
C THR A 20 20.49 -7.54 -5.65
N ARG A 21 19.53 -6.83 -6.24
CA ARG A 21 19.10 -5.50 -5.81
C ARG A 21 17.83 -5.55 -4.96
N ARG A 22 18.05 -5.74 -3.67
CA ARG A 22 17.26 -5.35 -2.49
C ARG A 22 15.75 -5.25 -2.73
N HIS A 23 15.10 -6.39 -2.71
CA HIS A 23 13.69 -6.43 -2.37
C HIS A 23 13.51 -5.88 -0.96
N VAL A 24 12.68 -4.88 -0.79
CA VAL A 24 12.19 -4.51 0.54
C VAL A 24 11.17 -5.59 0.89
N ARG A 25 11.66 -6.71 1.38
CA ARG A 25 10.85 -7.69 2.06
C ARG A 25 10.30 -6.97 3.28
N CYS A 26 9.01 -6.79 3.38
CA CYS A 26 8.38 -6.45 4.65
C CYS A 26 8.46 -7.72 5.52
N GLN A 27 9.69 -8.06 5.93
CA GLN A 27 9.87 -8.97 7.06
C GLN A 27 9.16 -8.31 8.23
N THR A 28 8.28 -9.06 8.88
CA THR A 28 7.72 -8.72 10.18
C THR A 28 8.81 -8.05 11.01
N TYR A 29 8.76 -6.74 11.10
CA TYR A 29 9.74 -5.93 11.80
C TYR A 29 9.55 -6.16 13.31
N THR A 30 10.19 -7.19 13.83
CA THR A 30 10.38 -7.39 15.26
C THR A 30 11.54 -6.56 15.80
N ASP A 31 12.32 -5.87 14.95
CA ASP A 31 13.53 -5.14 15.32
C ASP A 31 13.50 -3.62 15.07
N SER A 32 12.33 -3.00 14.87
CA SER A 32 12.27 -1.54 14.70
C SER A 32 12.52 -0.73 15.99
N GLU A 33 12.71 -1.38 17.13
CA GLU A 33 13.01 -0.70 18.41
C GLU A 33 14.42 -0.12 18.49
N ARG A 34 15.33 -0.43 17.57
CA ARG A 34 16.75 -0.03 17.68
C ARG A 34 17.19 1.16 16.85
N MET A 35 16.42 1.66 15.90
CA MET A 35 16.91 2.72 15.00
C MET A 35 16.36 4.12 15.19
N TYR A 36 15.28 4.29 15.93
CA TYR A 36 14.78 5.63 16.29
C TYR A 36 14.36 5.63 17.74
N GLY A 37 15.28 6.07 18.63
CA GLY A 37 15.02 6.32 20.05
C GLY A 37 14.03 7.48 20.27
N GLY A 38 12.77 7.29 19.87
CA GLY A 38 11.66 8.16 20.23
C GLY A 38 10.90 7.58 21.43
N PRO A 39 10.27 8.43 22.25
CA PRO A 39 9.56 7.97 23.44
C PRO A 39 8.47 6.97 23.06
N LYS A 40 8.38 5.89 23.86
CA LYS A 40 7.49 4.72 23.71
C LYS A 40 5.99 5.03 23.82
N ASP A 41 5.58 6.30 23.91
CA ASP A 41 4.22 6.72 24.22
C ASP A 41 3.75 7.84 23.28
N ARG A 42 3.84 7.60 21.97
CA ARG A 42 3.02 8.35 21.04
C ARG A 42 1.83 7.49 20.61
N THR A 43 0.91 7.27 21.53
CA THR A 43 -0.49 7.23 21.17
C THR A 43 -0.77 8.59 20.55
N TYR A 44 -0.76 8.70 19.21
CA TYR A 44 -1.44 9.78 18.57
C TYR A 44 -2.88 9.65 19.01
N GLY A 45 -3.26 10.52 19.98
CA GLY A 45 -4.60 10.60 20.50
C GLY A 45 -5.55 10.98 19.37
N CYS A 46 -5.93 9.99 18.60
CA CYS A 46 -7.15 10.03 17.86
C CYS A 46 -8.20 9.59 18.89
N GLU A 47 -8.93 10.56 19.44
CA GLU A 47 -10.17 10.30 20.12
C GLU A 47 -10.95 9.27 19.31
N LYS A 48 -11.66 8.37 19.97
CA LYS A 48 -12.51 7.31 19.36
C LYS A 48 -13.38 7.92 18.26
N GLY A 49 -12.83 8.12 17.08
CA GLY A 49 -13.42 8.87 15.99
C GLY A 49 -13.45 8.02 14.73
N LEU A 50 -14.63 7.52 14.41
CA LEU A 50 -15.09 7.26 13.04
C LEU A 50 -14.45 6.11 12.26
N GLY A 51 -14.07 4.98 12.90
CA GLY A 51 -13.71 3.76 12.15
C GLY A 51 -12.47 3.82 11.24
N LEU A 52 -11.79 4.98 11.18
CA LEU A 52 -10.61 5.20 10.34
C LEU A 52 -9.37 4.42 10.81
N ASP A 53 -9.41 3.90 12.03
CA ASP A 53 -8.34 3.08 12.59
C ASP A 53 -8.65 1.58 12.50
N ASN A 54 -9.82 1.21 11.98
CA ASN A 54 -10.20 -0.16 11.78
C ASN A 54 -10.00 -0.57 10.32
N LEU A 55 -8.94 -1.35 10.07
CA LEU A 55 -8.62 -1.85 8.74
C LEU A 55 -9.79 -2.60 8.08
N LEU A 56 -10.61 -3.29 8.86
CA LEU A 56 -11.73 -4.07 8.36
C LEU A 56 -12.81 -3.20 7.70
N LEU A 57 -12.82 -1.91 8.01
CA LEU A 57 -13.73 -0.92 7.44
C LEU A 57 -13.11 -0.10 6.29
N LEU A 58 -11.80 -0.24 6.05
CA LEU A 58 -11.06 0.49 5.01
C LEU A 58 -11.07 -0.26 3.67
N THR A 59 -12.23 -0.72 3.28
CA THR A 59 -12.43 -1.44 2.00
C THR A 59 -13.74 -1.02 1.35
N ASP A 60 -13.87 -1.27 0.04
CA ASP A 60 -15.14 -1.10 -0.65
C ASP A 60 -16.14 -2.16 -0.17
N SER A 61 -17.39 -1.78 0.05
CA SER A 61 -18.39 -2.67 0.65
C SER A 61 -18.59 -3.98 -0.13
N TYR A 62 -18.51 -3.94 -1.46
CA TYR A 62 -18.66 -5.14 -2.28
C TYR A 62 -17.51 -6.15 -2.09
N LYS A 63 -16.33 -5.70 -1.67
CA LYS A 63 -15.17 -6.58 -1.41
C LYS A 63 -15.35 -7.48 -0.19
N VAL A 64 -16.23 -7.09 0.73
CA VAL A 64 -16.56 -7.90 1.90
C VAL A 64 -17.10 -9.28 1.51
N THR A 65 -17.77 -9.38 0.36
CA THR A 65 -18.37 -10.63 -0.14
C THR A 65 -17.55 -11.34 -1.22
N HIS A 66 -16.47 -10.74 -1.72
CA HIS A 66 -15.67 -11.27 -2.82
C HIS A 66 -15.07 -12.65 -2.55
N PHE A 67 -14.80 -12.99 -1.29
CA PHE A 67 -14.28 -14.31 -0.93
C PHE A 67 -15.19 -15.46 -1.41
N LYS A 68 -16.49 -15.21 -1.61
CA LYS A 68 -17.47 -16.18 -2.14
C LYS A 68 -17.38 -16.38 -3.66
N GLN A 69 -16.65 -15.52 -4.37
CA GLN A 69 -16.60 -15.50 -5.83
C GLN A 69 -15.36 -16.20 -6.40
N TYR A 70 -14.41 -16.57 -5.55
CA TYR A 70 -13.24 -17.31 -6.01
C TYR A 70 -13.57 -18.77 -6.32
N PRO A 71 -12.91 -19.36 -7.31
CA PRO A 71 -13.07 -20.79 -7.61
C PRO A 71 -12.77 -21.67 -6.39
N PRO A 72 -13.49 -22.77 -6.22
CA PRO A 72 -13.17 -23.74 -5.17
C PRO A 72 -11.72 -24.22 -5.27
N GLY A 73 -11.02 -24.25 -4.13
CA GLY A 73 -9.62 -24.68 -4.07
C GLY A 73 -8.60 -23.57 -4.36
N THR A 74 -9.03 -22.32 -4.50
CA THR A 74 -8.12 -21.17 -4.55
C THR A 74 -7.30 -21.10 -3.27
N LYS A 75 -5.96 -21.02 -3.39
CA LYS A 75 -5.03 -20.99 -2.26
C LYS A 75 -4.16 -19.74 -2.26
N THR A 76 -3.81 -19.24 -3.43
CA THR A 76 -2.92 -18.09 -3.58
C THR A 76 -3.51 -17.09 -4.56
N ILE A 77 -3.49 -15.83 -4.17
CA ILE A 77 -3.84 -14.69 -5.01
C ILE A 77 -2.67 -13.73 -4.99
N CYS A 78 -2.11 -13.47 -6.15
CA CYS A 78 -1.10 -12.44 -6.35
C CYS A 78 -1.71 -11.28 -7.14
N SER A 79 -1.66 -10.09 -6.56
CA SER A 79 -2.10 -8.85 -7.20
C SER A 79 -0.92 -7.91 -7.38
N TYR A 80 -1.02 -7.01 -8.36
CA TYR A 80 0.00 -6.01 -8.58
C TYR A 80 -0.62 -4.62 -8.77
N PHE A 81 0.19 -3.60 -8.50
CA PHE A 81 -0.16 -2.22 -8.69
C PHE A 81 0.75 -1.58 -9.75
N GLU A 82 0.13 -0.88 -10.71
CA GLU A 82 0.82 -0.15 -11.76
C GLU A 82 0.18 1.23 -11.99
N SER A 83 0.93 2.15 -12.57
CA SER A 83 0.36 3.37 -13.13
C SER A 83 -0.13 3.11 -14.56
N ARG A 84 -1.39 3.42 -14.81
CA ARG A 84 -1.99 3.29 -16.16
C ARG A 84 -1.55 4.37 -17.15
N GLY A 85 -0.75 5.32 -16.68
CA GLY A 85 -0.30 6.47 -17.45
C GLY A 85 -1.03 7.75 -17.06
N GLY A 86 -0.79 8.82 -17.82
CA GLY A 86 -1.34 10.14 -17.58
C GLY A 86 -0.53 11.20 -18.32
N ARG A 87 -0.44 12.39 -17.74
CA ARG A 87 0.28 13.51 -18.36
C ARG A 87 1.79 13.27 -18.48
N HIS A 88 2.36 12.53 -17.53
CA HIS A 88 3.78 12.25 -17.45
C HIS A 88 4.08 10.83 -17.95
N VAL A 89 5.19 10.67 -18.64
CA VAL A 89 5.66 9.38 -19.15
C VAL A 89 6.34 8.54 -18.05
N ASP A 90 6.82 9.23 -17.02
CA ASP A 90 7.45 8.64 -15.84
C ASP A 90 6.70 9.01 -14.57
N ILE A 91 6.76 8.13 -13.60
CA ILE A 91 6.19 8.33 -12.26
C ILE A 91 7.28 8.18 -11.20
N ASN A 92 7.14 8.92 -10.12
CA ASN A 92 7.96 8.77 -8.94
C ASN A 92 7.17 7.96 -7.91
N PHE A 93 7.67 6.76 -7.57
CA PHE A 93 7.01 5.90 -6.59
C PHE A 93 7.25 6.43 -5.18
N PHE A 94 6.16 6.73 -4.47
CA PHE A 94 6.22 7.32 -3.13
C PHE A 94 4.95 7.09 -2.32
N GLY A 95 5.08 6.90 -1.00
CA GLY A 95 3.97 6.93 -0.05
C GLY A 95 3.51 5.57 0.46
N LEU A 96 3.95 4.44 -0.12
CA LEU A 96 3.56 3.10 0.35
C LEU A 96 3.97 2.85 1.81
N GLN A 97 5.17 3.30 2.21
CA GLN A 97 5.68 3.11 3.56
C GLN A 97 4.76 3.68 4.64
N TYR A 98 4.07 4.79 4.35
CA TYR A 98 3.09 5.36 5.26
C TYR A 98 1.93 4.39 5.50
N PHE A 99 1.34 3.85 4.42
CA PHE A 99 0.22 2.92 4.52
C PHE A 99 0.61 1.62 5.23
N LEU A 100 1.79 1.07 4.92
CA LEU A 100 2.29 -0.13 5.58
C LEU A 100 2.43 0.08 7.08
N LYS A 101 3.11 1.15 7.50
CA LYS A 101 3.39 1.44 8.90
C LYS A 101 2.13 1.83 9.68
N ARG A 102 1.22 2.56 9.05
CA ARG A 102 0.01 3.06 9.71
C ARG A 102 -1.06 1.99 9.86
N TYR A 103 -1.24 1.13 8.87
CA TYR A 103 -2.42 0.27 8.78
C TYR A 103 -2.13 -1.23 8.72
N LEU A 104 -0.94 -1.65 8.28
CA LEU A 104 -0.69 -3.06 7.95
C LEU A 104 0.38 -3.73 8.80
N CYS A 105 1.21 -2.96 9.51
CA CYS A 105 2.27 -3.51 10.34
C CYS A 105 1.81 -3.84 11.76
N GLY A 106 2.27 -4.98 12.28
CA GLY A 106 2.00 -5.40 13.65
C GLY A 106 0.64 -6.07 13.81
N VAL A 107 0.08 -5.99 15.03
CA VAL A 107 -1.26 -6.50 15.35
C VAL A 107 -2.29 -5.46 14.91
N VAL A 108 -2.95 -5.73 13.79
CA VAL A 108 -3.91 -4.81 13.18
C VAL A 108 -5.35 -5.32 13.23
N VAL A 109 -5.53 -6.63 13.46
CA VAL A 109 -6.82 -7.28 13.65
C VAL A 109 -6.97 -7.68 15.10
N THR A 110 -8.04 -7.22 15.75
CA THR A 110 -8.38 -7.58 17.15
C THR A 110 -9.87 -7.93 17.23
N THR A 111 -10.28 -8.61 18.29
CA THR A 111 -11.68 -8.98 18.52
C THR A 111 -12.58 -7.75 18.55
N GLU A 112 -12.14 -6.65 19.18
CA GLU A 112 -12.90 -5.40 19.27
C GLU A 112 -13.13 -4.78 17.88
N LYS A 113 -12.12 -4.83 16.99
CA LYS A 113 -12.25 -4.35 15.61
C LYS A 113 -13.16 -5.24 14.77
N ILE A 114 -13.14 -6.55 15.03
CA ILE A 114 -14.07 -7.49 14.38
C ILE A 114 -15.51 -7.20 14.82
N ASP A 115 -15.74 -6.96 16.11
CA ASP A 115 -17.05 -6.64 16.66
C ASP A 115 -17.61 -5.32 16.09
N GLU A 116 -16.76 -4.28 16.00
CA GLU A 116 -17.09 -3.01 15.38
C GLU A 116 -17.48 -3.19 13.90
N ALA A 117 -16.63 -3.90 13.14
CA ALA A 117 -16.91 -4.17 11.73
C ALA A 117 -18.18 -4.99 11.53
N GLN A 118 -18.41 -6.01 12.36
CA GLN A 118 -19.62 -6.82 12.34
C GLN A 118 -20.86 -5.96 12.54
N ALA A 119 -20.85 -5.05 13.52
CA ALA A 119 -21.98 -4.17 13.80
C ALA A 119 -22.32 -3.27 12.61
N ILE A 120 -21.29 -2.66 11.99
CA ILE A 120 -21.44 -1.77 10.83
C ILE A 120 -21.95 -2.55 9.60
N TYR A 121 -21.34 -3.70 9.29
CA TYR A 121 -21.74 -4.48 8.12
C TYR A 121 -23.08 -5.17 8.30
N THR A 122 -23.49 -5.51 9.53
CA THR A 122 -24.86 -6.00 9.80
C THR A 122 -25.91 -4.92 9.55
N ALA A 123 -25.58 -3.66 9.84
CA ALA A 123 -26.47 -2.54 9.52
C ALA A 123 -26.48 -2.18 8.02
N HIS A 124 -25.37 -2.45 7.31
CA HIS A 124 -25.21 -2.14 5.90
C HIS A 124 -25.80 -3.20 4.96
N PHE A 125 -25.66 -4.47 5.31
CA PHE A 125 -26.17 -5.60 4.51
C PHE A 125 -27.37 -6.25 5.18
N PRO A 126 -28.46 -6.58 4.44
CA PRO A 126 -29.64 -7.22 4.99
C PRO A 126 -29.36 -8.65 5.51
N ASP A 127 -28.37 -9.31 4.92
CA ASP A 127 -27.91 -10.65 5.32
C ASP A 127 -26.54 -10.54 5.98
N ALA A 128 -26.26 -11.37 6.97
CA ALA A 128 -24.96 -11.39 7.67
C ALA A 128 -23.83 -11.85 6.74
N LEU A 129 -23.37 -10.94 5.86
CA LEU A 129 -22.40 -11.23 4.82
C LEU A 129 -20.94 -11.00 5.25
N PHE A 130 -20.72 -10.36 6.40
CA PHE A 130 -19.39 -10.11 6.92
C PHE A 130 -18.71 -11.45 7.32
N PRO A 131 -17.53 -11.75 6.81
CA PRO A 131 -16.84 -13.03 7.06
C PRO A 131 -16.10 -13.01 8.41
N ARG A 132 -16.86 -12.96 9.50
CA ARG A 132 -16.34 -12.89 10.87
C ARG A 132 -15.36 -14.03 11.16
N ASP A 133 -15.72 -15.25 10.79
CA ASP A 133 -14.94 -16.46 10.96
C ASP A 133 -13.53 -16.35 10.34
N LYS A 134 -13.42 -15.70 9.20
CA LYS A 134 -12.15 -15.49 8.49
C LYS A 134 -11.24 -14.48 9.20
N TRP A 135 -11.83 -13.47 9.81
CA TRP A 135 -11.07 -12.50 10.59
C TRP A 135 -10.66 -13.05 11.95
N GLU A 136 -11.52 -13.84 12.60
CA GLU A 136 -11.20 -14.57 13.82
C GLU A 136 -10.05 -15.55 13.58
N TYR A 137 -10.03 -16.24 12.44
CA TYR A 137 -8.92 -17.09 12.02
C TYR A 137 -7.57 -16.35 12.04
N ILE A 138 -7.52 -15.09 11.56
CA ILE A 138 -6.29 -14.28 11.58
C ILE A 138 -5.87 -13.95 13.02
N VAL A 139 -6.82 -13.70 13.92
CA VAL A 139 -6.49 -13.48 15.34
C VAL A 139 -5.93 -14.74 15.97
N GLU A 140 -6.56 -15.89 15.74
CA GLU A 140 -6.22 -17.16 16.37
C GLU A 140 -4.89 -17.75 15.84
N ASN A 141 -4.69 -17.72 14.53
CA ASN A 141 -3.56 -18.39 13.89
C ASN A 141 -2.37 -17.48 13.60
N HIS A 142 -2.60 -16.17 13.46
CA HIS A 142 -1.56 -15.18 13.14
C HIS A 142 -1.39 -14.10 14.21
N GLY A 143 -2.08 -14.24 15.35
CA GLY A 143 -2.02 -13.26 16.45
C GLY A 143 -2.45 -11.86 16.03
N GLY A 144 -3.38 -11.75 15.09
CA GLY A 144 -3.91 -10.50 14.57
C GLY A 144 -2.99 -9.77 13.57
N LYS A 145 -1.92 -10.41 13.11
CA LYS A 145 -1.05 -9.91 12.03
C LYS A 145 -1.55 -10.44 10.69
N LEU A 146 -1.45 -9.61 9.65
CA LEU A 146 -1.91 -9.99 8.33
C LEU A 146 -0.95 -10.98 7.65
N PRO A 147 -1.43 -12.17 7.22
CA PRO A 147 -0.62 -13.14 6.49
C PRO A 147 -0.50 -12.76 5.00
N VAL A 148 0.18 -11.64 4.72
CA VAL A 148 0.44 -11.15 3.37
C VAL A 148 1.90 -10.75 3.21
N GLU A 149 2.43 -10.92 2.00
CA GLU A 149 3.71 -10.38 1.58
C GLU A 149 3.48 -9.26 0.57
N ILE A 150 4.10 -8.10 0.82
CA ILE A 150 4.04 -6.95 -0.07
C ILE A 150 5.47 -6.64 -0.51
N CYS A 151 5.74 -6.79 -1.81
CA CYS A 151 7.00 -6.41 -2.42
C CYS A 151 6.79 -5.15 -3.26
N ALA A 152 7.71 -4.19 -3.17
CA ALA A 152 7.59 -2.94 -3.91
C ALA A 152 8.95 -2.43 -4.38
N VAL A 153 8.93 -1.58 -5.40
CA VAL A 153 10.11 -0.82 -5.80
C VAL A 153 10.46 0.19 -4.70
N PRO A 154 11.74 0.57 -4.56
CA PRO A 154 12.15 1.58 -3.57
C PRO A 154 11.43 2.91 -3.77
N GLU A 155 11.01 3.55 -2.68
CA GLU A 155 10.46 4.91 -2.73
C GLU A 155 11.51 5.91 -3.23
N GLY A 156 11.04 6.90 -4.00
CA GLY A 156 11.90 7.86 -4.70
C GLY A 156 12.37 7.39 -6.07
N LEU A 157 12.18 6.12 -6.43
CA LEU A 157 12.52 5.62 -7.75
C LEU A 157 11.55 6.17 -8.81
N THR A 158 12.11 6.65 -9.91
CA THR A 158 11.34 7.11 -11.06
C THR A 158 11.34 6.01 -12.13
N LEU A 159 10.15 5.62 -12.56
CA LEU A 159 9.92 4.52 -13.49
C LEU A 159 8.92 4.96 -14.58
N PRO A 160 9.03 4.43 -15.79
CA PRO A 160 7.99 4.58 -16.79
C PRO A 160 6.65 4.03 -16.29
N TYR A 161 5.54 4.62 -16.75
CA TYR A 161 4.22 4.04 -16.48
C TYR A 161 4.08 2.63 -17.07
N LYS A 162 3.06 1.87 -16.64
CA LYS A 162 2.83 0.46 -17.00
C LYS A 162 3.94 -0.50 -16.53
N ASN A 163 4.68 -0.14 -15.49
CA ASN A 163 5.54 -1.05 -14.77
C ASN A 163 4.91 -1.45 -13.44
N VAL A 164 5.18 -2.67 -13.02
CA VAL A 164 4.75 -3.15 -11.70
C VAL A 164 5.51 -2.38 -10.62
N LEU A 165 4.78 -1.72 -9.74
CA LEU A 165 5.31 -0.89 -8.66
C LEU A 165 5.30 -1.60 -7.32
N MET A 166 4.29 -2.42 -7.09
CA MET A 166 4.20 -3.33 -5.94
C MET A 166 3.39 -4.57 -6.31
N THR A 167 3.67 -5.65 -5.58
CA THR A 167 2.89 -6.89 -5.59
C THR A 167 2.39 -7.19 -4.19
N VAL A 168 1.25 -7.84 -4.10
CA VAL A 168 0.62 -8.29 -2.86
C VAL A 168 0.22 -9.73 -3.03
N GLU A 169 0.66 -10.60 -2.11
CA GLU A 169 0.36 -12.01 -2.13
C GLU A 169 0.02 -12.49 -0.71
N ASN A 170 -0.95 -13.37 -0.57
CA ASN A 170 -1.22 -14.01 0.71
C ASN A 170 -0.18 -15.09 1.01
N THR A 171 0.27 -15.17 2.26
CA THR A 171 1.24 -16.16 2.74
C THR A 171 0.58 -17.38 3.39
N ASP A 172 -0.73 -17.29 3.68
CA ASP A 172 -1.54 -18.39 4.18
C ASP A 172 -2.67 -18.71 3.18
N PRO A 173 -2.81 -19.96 2.73
CA PRO A 173 -3.86 -20.39 1.81
C PRO A 173 -5.29 -20.13 2.29
N GLU A 174 -5.56 -20.12 3.59
CA GLU A 174 -6.88 -19.81 4.14
C GLU A 174 -7.21 -18.31 4.04
N CYS A 175 -6.19 -17.47 3.83
CA CYS A 175 -6.29 -16.03 3.73
C CYS A 175 -6.16 -15.50 2.29
N PHE A 176 -6.41 -16.33 1.25
CA PHE A 176 -6.34 -15.94 -0.17
C PHE A 176 -7.19 -14.72 -0.51
N TRP A 177 -8.32 -14.56 0.17
CA TRP A 177 -9.27 -13.47 -0.02
C TRP A 177 -8.74 -12.10 0.42
N LEU A 178 -7.72 -12.09 1.30
CA LEU A 178 -7.21 -10.90 1.95
C LEU A 178 -6.52 -9.94 0.96
N THR A 179 -5.82 -10.47 -0.04
CA THR A 179 -5.14 -9.69 -1.08
C THR A 179 -6.09 -8.69 -1.74
N ASN A 180 -7.28 -9.14 -2.13
CA ASN A 180 -8.27 -8.27 -2.78
C ASN A 180 -8.99 -7.37 -1.77
N TYR A 181 -9.14 -7.81 -0.53
CA TYR A 181 -9.72 -6.99 0.53
C TYR A 181 -8.88 -5.73 0.82
N LEU A 182 -7.57 -5.84 0.76
CA LEU A 182 -6.63 -4.74 1.02
C LEU A 182 -6.48 -3.76 -0.15
N GLU A 183 -7.02 -4.08 -1.32
CA GLU A 183 -6.85 -3.26 -2.53
C GLU A 183 -7.27 -1.81 -2.32
N THR A 184 -8.45 -1.55 -1.73
CA THR A 184 -8.99 -0.20 -1.53
C THR A 184 -8.05 0.68 -0.70
N LEU A 185 -7.42 0.11 0.32
CA LEU A 185 -6.45 0.82 1.12
C LEU A 185 -5.14 1.05 0.34
N LEU A 186 -4.62 0.00 -0.29
CA LEU A 186 -3.32 0.05 -0.98
C LEU A 186 -3.35 0.93 -2.22
N VAL A 187 -4.47 0.95 -2.95
CA VAL A 187 -4.59 1.79 -4.16
C VAL A 187 -4.47 3.28 -3.85
N GLN A 188 -4.74 3.72 -2.62
CA GLN A 188 -4.60 5.12 -2.21
C GLN A 188 -3.17 5.67 -2.36
N VAL A 189 -2.18 4.80 -2.52
CA VAL A 189 -0.79 5.18 -2.88
C VAL A 189 -0.73 5.99 -4.17
N TRP A 190 -1.74 5.90 -5.03
CA TRP A 190 -1.82 6.72 -6.25
C TRP A 190 -1.70 8.21 -5.97
N TYR A 191 -2.27 8.70 -4.86
CA TYR A 191 -2.28 10.12 -4.56
C TYR A 191 -0.90 10.67 -4.20
N PRO A 192 -0.19 10.18 -3.16
CA PRO A 192 1.16 10.64 -2.86
C PRO A 192 2.13 10.42 -4.01
N MET A 193 1.96 9.36 -4.80
CA MET A 193 2.75 9.10 -5.98
C MET A 193 2.50 10.16 -7.09
N THR A 194 1.25 10.56 -7.29
CA THR A 194 0.90 11.63 -8.23
C THR A 194 1.48 12.97 -7.79
N VAL A 195 1.36 13.30 -6.50
CA VAL A 195 1.96 14.52 -5.93
C VAL A 195 3.47 14.51 -6.10
N ALA A 196 4.15 13.43 -5.74
CA ALA A 196 5.60 13.30 -5.88
C ALA A 196 6.06 13.45 -7.35
N SER A 197 5.31 12.87 -8.30
CA SER A 197 5.61 12.96 -9.72
C SER A 197 5.45 14.38 -10.26
N ASN A 198 4.36 15.06 -9.90
CA ASN A 198 4.11 16.44 -10.27
C ASN A 198 5.18 17.37 -9.68
N SER A 199 5.50 17.19 -8.39
CA SER A 199 6.53 17.96 -7.70
C SER A 199 7.89 17.85 -8.37
N ARG A 200 8.26 16.65 -8.76
CA ARG A 200 9.51 16.39 -9.47
C ARG A 200 9.59 17.15 -10.79
N VAL A 201 8.50 17.17 -11.57
CA VAL A 201 8.44 17.88 -12.85
C VAL A 201 8.50 19.40 -12.62
N GLN A 202 7.71 19.92 -11.69
CA GLN A 202 7.72 21.34 -11.33
C GLN A 202 9.10 21.80 -10.85
N LYS A 203 9.73 21.02 -9.98
CA LYS A 203 11.10 21.27 -9.52
C LYS A 203 12.08 21.40 -10.69
N LYS A 204 11.97 20.50 -11.68
CA LYS A 204 12.83 20.56 -12.86
C LYS A 204 12.60 21.85 -13.67
N VAL A 205 11.36 22.24 -13.91
CA VAL A 205 11.02 23.47 -14.62
C VAL A 205 11.57 24.71 -13.91
N CYS A 206 11.38 24.80 -12.58
CA CYS A 206 11.91 25.90 -11.78
C CYS A 206 13.44 25.93 -11.81
N PHE A 207 14.10 24.76 -11.69
CA PHE A 207 15.55 24.66 -11.75
C PHE A 207 16.09 25.13 -13.10
N ASP A 208 15.50 24.69 -14.21
CA ASP A 208 15.93 25.05 -15.55
C ASP A 208 15.73 26.58 -15.79
N ALA A 209 14.64 27.18 -15.28
CA ALA A 209 14.38 28.60 -15.36
C ALA A 209 15.40 29.40 -14.55
N LEU A 210 15.66 29.03 -13.29
CA LEU A 210 16.68 29.70 -12.45
C LEU A 210 18.07 29.62 -13.06
N LYS A 211 18.42 28.47 -13.62
CA LYS A 211 19.70 28.31 -14.32
C LYS A 211 19.87 29.27 -15.50
N ALA A 212 18.76 29.59 -16.18
CA ALA A 212 18.77 30.46 -17.36
C ALA A 212 18.71 31.98 -17.01
N THR A 213 18.19 32.35 -15.84
CA THR A 213 17.84 33.73 -15.52
C THR A 213 18.49 34.28 -14.25
N SER A 214 19.25 33.48 -13.51
CA SER A 214 19.77 33.88 -12.20
C SER A 214 21.21 33.42 -12.02
N ASP A 215 22.02 34.18 -11.31
CA ASP A 215 23.34 33.83 -10.83
C ASP A 215 23.31 33.05 -9.49
N CYS A 216 22.14 32.53 -9.12
CA CYS A 216 21.92 31.81 -7.89
C CYS A 216 22.77 30.52 -7.84
N ASP A 217 23.39 30.23 -6.71
CA ASP A 217 24.08 28.96 -6.48
C ASP A 217 23.08 27.79 -6.41
N LEU A 218 22.93 27.10 -7.54
CA LEU A 218 22.04 25.95 -7.68
C LEU A 218 22.59 24.66 -7.06
N THR A 219 23.85 24.68 -6.61
CA THR A 219 24.45 23.53 -5.91
C THR A 219 23.93 23.41 -4.47
N ASN A 220 23.50 24.54 -3.90
CA ASN A 220 22.89 24.58 -2.59
C ASN A 220 21.36 24.36 -2.70
N PRO A 221 20.82 23.20 -2.28
CA PRO A 221 19.39 22.92 -2.40
C PRO A 221 18.50 23.92 -1.62
N PHE A 222 19.04 24.59 -0.59
CA PHE A 222 18.30 25.58 0.18
C PHE A 222 18.10 26.89 -0.58
N SER A 223 18.94 27.23 -1.55
CA SER A 223 18.83 28.48 -2.31
C SER A 223 17.56 28.56 -3.16
N TRP A 224 16.99 27.44 -3.55
CA TRP A 224 15.81 27.35 -4.41
C TRP A 224 14.64 26.58 -3.82
N MET A 225 14.84 25.91 -2.67
CA MET A 225 13.81 25.13 -2.00
C MET A 225 12.66 26.00 -1.48
N PHE A 226 12.95 27.23 -1.08
CA PHE A 226 11.94 28.21 -0.64
C PHE A 226 10.97 28.61 -1.74
N MET A 227 11.41 28.63 -3.01
CA MET A 227 10.54 28.96 -4.14
C MET A 227 9.53 27.84 -4.47
N LEU A 228 9.76 26.61 -3.96
CA LEU A 228 8.84 25.50 -4.16
C LEU A 228 7.82 25.37 -3.03
N ASN A 229 8.11 25.87 -1.84
CA ASN A 229 7.18 25.80 -0.71
C ASN A 229 5.90 26.62 -0.95
N ASP A 230 5.98 27.72 -1.71
CA ASP A 230 4.81 28.53 -2.04
C ASP A 230 3.90 27.89 -3.10
N LEU A 231 4.32 26.80 -3.73
CA LEU A 231 3.52 26.06 -4.72
C LEU A 231 2.70 24.91 -4.10
N TYR A 232 2.78 24.72 -2.77
CA TYR A 232 2.15 23.61 -2.05
C TYR A 232 1.13 24.03 -0.99
N VAL A 233 0.64 25.26 -1.05
CA VAL A 233 -0.49 25.69 -0.23
C VAL A 233 -1.79 25.51 -0.97
#